data_aac4d9b03e60310040b4c7937d0f782b
#
_entry.id   aac4d9b03e60310040b4c7937d0f782b
#
_cell.length_a   1.000
_cell.length_b   1.000
_cell.length_c   1.000
_cell.angle_alpha   90.00
_cell.angle_beta   90.00
_cell.angle_gamma   90.00
#
_symmetry.space_group_name_H-M   'P 1'
#
loop_
_entity.id
_entity.type
_entity.pdbx_description
1 polymer ?
#
loop_
_entity_poly.entity_id
_entity_poly.type
_entity_poly.pdbx_seq_one_letter_code
_entity_poly.pdbx_strand_id
1 'polypeptide(L)' 'MIAKKIKKLQNLYSWNQFYQGTGNKVQMRKCQTEIHQLKSEINELKTKKK' A
#
# COMPACT_ATOMS: atom_id res chain seq x y z
N MET A 1 -3.91 -9.53 10.87
CA MET A 1 -4.89 -8.55 11.35
C MET A 1 -5.01 -7.41 10.37
N ILE A 2 -6.24 -7.00 10.13
CA ILE A 2 -6.48 -5.98 9.11
C ILE A 2 -5.93 -4.62 9.54
N ALA A 3 -5.93 -4.34 10.83
CA ALA A 3 -5.45 -3.05 11.31
C ALA A 3 -3.98 -2.85 10.96
N LYS A 4 -3.19 -3.90 11.08
CA LYS A 4 -1.77 -3.81 10.75
C LYS A 4 -1.57 -3.56 9.27
N LYS A 5 -2.39 -4.19 8.45
CA LYS A 5 -2.30 -4.01 7.00
C LYS A 5 -2.67 -2.58 6.61
N ILE A 6 -3.68 -2.04 7.27
CA ILE A 6 -4.09 -0.66 6.98
C ILE A 6 -2.98 0.31 7.36
N LYS A 7 -2.35 0.09 8.50
CA LYS A 7 -1.26 0.95 8.92
C LYS A 7 -0.10 0.88 7.95
N LYS A 8 0.23 -0.32 7.49
CA LYS A 8 1.29 -0.49 6.52
C LYS A 8 0.95 0.21 5.21
N LEU A 9 -0.32 0.14 4.83
CA LEU A 9 -0.76 0.81 3.62
C LEU A 9 -0.57 2.31 3.73
N GLN A 10 -0.91 2.88 4.88
CA GLN A 10 -0.73 4.30 5.10
C GLN A 10 0.75 4.69 5.00
N ASN A 11 1.62 3.86 5.56
CA ASN A 11 3.06 4.10 5.46
C ASN A 11 3.51 4.09 4.01
N LEU A 12 3.00 3.15 3.24
CA LEU A 12 3.36 3.07 1.83
C LEU A 12 2.91 4.31 1.06
N TYR A 13 1.73 4.82 1.39
CA TYR A 13 1.27 6.06 0.75
C TYR A 13 2.22 7.21 1.05
N SER A 14 2.66 7.32 2.29
CA SER A 14 3.60 8.36 2.66
C SER A 14 4.90 8.24 1.89
N TRP A 15 5.44 7.03 1.83
CA TRP A 15 6.67 6.79 1.10
C TRP A 15 6.50 7.07 -0.39
N ASN A 16 5.35 6.71 -0.93
CA ASN A 16 5.09 6.97 -2.34
C ASN A 16 5.13 8.48 -2.63
N GLN A 17 4.53 9.27 -1.76
CA GLN A 17 4.58 10.71 -1.89
C GLN A 17 6.01 11.23 -1.83
N PHE A 18 6.78 10.69 -0.91
CA PHE A 18 8.17 11.10 -0.75
C PHE A 18 8.96 10.82 -2.04
N TYR A 19 8.80 9.63 -2.57
CA TYR A 19 9.50 9.25 -3.78
C TYR A 19 9.04 10.07 -4.99
N GLN A 20 7.79 10.47 -5.01
CA GLN A 20 7.31 11.34 -6.06
C GLN A 20 8.07 12.66 -6.06
N GLY A 21 8.32 13.20 -4.88
CA GLY A 21 9.05 14.45 -4.74
C GLY A 21 10.50 14.33 -5.15
N THR A 22 11.08 13.15 -4.95
CA THR A 22 12.49 12.93 -5.30
C THR A 22 12.67 12.46 -6.73
N GLY A 23 11.59 12.05 -7.39
CA GLY A 23 11.69 11.54 -8.75
C GLY A 23 12.25 10.14 -8.86
N ASN A 24 12.20 9.38 -7.78
CA ASN A 24 12.75 8.03 -7.76
C ASN A 24 11.72 7.05 -8.33
N LYS A 25 11.73 6.89 -9.64
CA LYS A 25 10.70 6.10 -10.31
C LYS A 25 10.74 4.62 -9.94
N VAL A 26 11.93 4.08 -9.72
CA VAL A 26 12.05 2.67 -9.38
C VAL A 26 11.36 2.38 -8.06
N GLN A 27 11.64 3.20 -7.05
CA GLN A 27 11.03 3.01 -5.75
C GLN A 27 9.54 3.30 -5.77
N MET A 28 9.13 4.29 -6.55
CA MET A 28 7.70 4.58 -6.72
C MET A 28 6.96 3.37 -7.25
N ARG A 29 7.53 2.72 -8.25
CA ARG A 29 6.89 1.55 -8.83
C ARG A 29 6.74 0.43 -7.82
N LYS A 30 7.79 0.20 -7.03
CA LYS A 30 7.73 -0.82 -5.98
C LYS A 30 6.65 -0.49 -4.95
N CYS A 31 6.60 0.76 -4.53
CA CYS A 31 5.58 1.18 -3.58
C CYS A 31 4.18 0.97 -4.14
N GLN A 32 3.97 1.36 -5.39
CA GLN A 32 2.67 1.21 -6.00
C GLN A 32 2.25 -0.26 -6.07
N THR A 33 3.19 -1.14 -6.41
CA THR A 33 2.87 -2.55 -6.46
C THR A 33 2.44 -3.06 -5.09
N GLU A 34 3.17 -2.67 -4.05
CA GLU A 34 2.82 -3.11 -2.70
C GLU A 34 1.49 -2.53 -2.24
N ILE A 35 1.24 -1.27 -2.61
CA ILE A 35 -0.04 -0.65 -2.27
C ILE A 35 -1.18 -1.42 -2.89
N HIS A 36 -1.05 -1.78 -4.16
CA HIS A 36 -2.09 -2.55 -4.84
C HIS A 36 -2.29 -3.90 -4.19
N GLN A 37 -1.20 -4.57 -3.83
CA GLN A 37 -1.31 -5.86 -3.17
C GLN A 37 -2.02 -5.75 -1.83
N LEU A 38 -1.64 -4.76 -1.04
CA LEU A 38 -2.28 -4.58 0.27
C LEU A 38 -3.74 -4.23 0.14
N LYS A 39 -4.07 -3.38 -0.82
CA LYS A 39 -5.46 -3.03 -1.06
C LYS A 39 -6.27 -4.27 -1.41
N SER A 40 -5.71 -5.12 -2.25
CA SER A 40 -6.39 -6.34 -2.65
C SER A 40 -6.58 -7.26 -1.46
N GLU A 41 -5.54 -7.41 -0.64
CA GLU A 41 -5.64 -8.26 0.53
C GLU A 41 -6.68 -7.74 1.52
N ILE A 42 -6.68 -6.43 1.75
CA ILE A 42 -7.64 -5.84 2.66
C ILE A 42 -9.06 -6.02 2.13
N ASN A 43 -9.23 -5.82 0.84
CA ASN A 43 -10.54 -5.99 0.23
C ASN A 43 -11.02 -7.44 0.36
N GLU A 44 -10.12 -8.39 0.16
CA GLU A 44 -10.47 -9.79 0.31
C GLU A 44 -10.90 -10.11 1.73
N LEU A 45 -10.20 -9.56 2.70
CA LEU A 45 -10.55 -9.78 4.09
C LEU A 45 -11.94 -9.23 4.41
N LYS A 46 -12.27 -8.10 3.79
CA LYS A 46 -13.57 -7.50 4.01
C LYS A 46 -14.68 -8.31 3.35
N THR A 47 -14.43 -8.77 2.14
CA THR A 47 -15.46 -9.48 1.39
C THR A 47 -15.63 -10.91 1.85
N LYS A 48 -14.57 -11.50 2.39
CA LYS A 48 -14.66 -12.86 2.90
C LYS A 48 -15.43 -12.94 4.18
N LYS A 49 -15.70 -11.84 4.77
CA LYS A 49 -16.44 -11.82 6.00
C LYS A 49 -17.88 -12.20 5.74
N LYS A 50 -18.32 -13.21 6.38
CA LYS A 50 -19.67 -13.70 6.20
C LYS A 50 -20.40 -13.76 7.48
#